data_7ca6f9c824195c2faece5007625d3099
#
_entry.id   7ca6f9c824195c2faece5007625d3099
#
_cell.length_a   1.000
_cell.length_b   1.000
_cell.length_c   1.000
_cell.angle_alpha   90.00
_cell.angle_beta   90.00
_cell.angle_gamma   90.00
#
_symmetry.space_group_name_H-M   'P 1'
#
loop_
_entity.id
_entity.type
_entity.pdbx_description
1 polymer ?
#
loop_
_entity_poly.entity_id
_entity_poly.type
_entity_poly.pdbx_seq_one_letter_code
_entity_poly.pdbx_strand_id
1 'polypeptide(L)'
;MSLTLPVMDESGPVRDGARSLLNVYMGVVDVTDEIASTWAGLSTTYSTPEAPDVLEAMTHPGTCARTLAADAGGACAALLAYADRLDELKTLREQLTADIATHEAKAAATSQDSTQSDDPIAQQHQQNLLHSEAVALEGRAARFVQALEEAQQECSSKIHAAQGGATHVGGGVATLTGGGPGLIPIEPDPRVWDVGQARDGRFRSGTNQEEHHESSGAMGLGAPVPGESAPMPRPDPWQYPGDSEGEGSGPHSQRGANLGDHLKHEAATSAAYGMAPFWPDASRNLFHFLNNSGKPLDMNTNGMLNDLPSLQGKVNIDLKDYTSAALKDAKTSGYTEPVTYPFVTGWQDEYAEKSENANWFYATGGYQHATAGTITVYPDGSYKYAYQVHTADRYNWDGDKKTGIGPLTIHDTELQELHRAGIAQEFDLVGESSVRTGP
;
A
#
# COMPACT_ATOMS: atom_id res chain seq x y z
N MET A 1 5.32 -19.79 -40.05
CA MET A 1 5.72 -19.33 -38.71
C MET A 1 5.11 -17.97 -38.51
N SER A 2 4.31 -17.77 -37.50
CA SER A 2 3.81 -16.41 -37.18
C SER A 2 4.81 -15.76 -36.23
N LEU A 3 5.50 -14.72 -36.70
CA LEU A 3 6.47 -13.96 -35.93
C LEU A 3 5.70 -12.86 -35.18
N THR A 4 5.61 -12.97 -33.86
CA THR A 4 4.90 -11.98 -33.03
C THR A 4 5.91 -11.08 -32.32
N LEU A 5 5.78 -9.76 -32.49
CA LEU A 5 6.60 -8.78 -31.81
C LEU A 5 6.01 -8.46 -30.41
N PRO A 6 6.84 -8.18 -29.40
CA PRO A 6 6.37 -7.84 -28.06
C PRO A 6 5.55 -6.53 -28.07
N VAL A 7 4.69 -6.40 -27.05
CA VAL A 7 4.00 -5.14 -26.78
C VAL A 7 5.02 -4.16 -26.20
N MET A 8 4.89 -2.89 -26.56
CA MET A 8 5.73 -1.80 -26.07
C MET A 8 4.90 -0.83 -25.25
N ASP A 9 5.56 -0.16 -24.32
CA ASP A 9 4.98 0.99 -23.63
C ASP A 9 4.75 2.14 -24.59
N GLU A 10 3.80 3.01 -24.26
CA GLU A 10 3.57 4.25 -25.02
C GLU A 10 4.42 5.39 -24.44
N SER A 11 5.09 6.14 -25.29
CA SER A 11 5.97 7.25 -24.89
C SER A 11 5.25 8.42 -24.22
N GLY A 12 3.97 8.66 -24.59
CA GLY A 12 3.15 9.74 -24.04
C GLY A 12 2.95 9.61 -22.53
N PRO A 13 2.34 8.51 -22.02
CA PRO A 13 2.17 8.27 -20.60
C PRO A 13 3.48 8.30 -19.80
N VAL A 14 4.59 7.80 -20.39
CA VAL A 14 5.92 7.87 -19.73
C VAL A 14 6.38 9.32 -19.54
N ARG A 15 6.21 10.18 -20.58
CA ARG A 15 6.54 11.60 -20.48
C ARG A 15 5.68 12.34 -19.47
N ASP A 16 4.40 12.04 -19.44
CA ASP A 16 3.46 12.69 -18.52
C ASP A 16 3.75 12.27 -17.07
N GLY A 17 4.03 10.98 -16.83
CA GLY A 17 4.48 10.49 -15.56
C GLY A 17 5.78 11.14 -15.08
N ALA A 18 6.77 11.27 -15.96
CA ALA A 18 8.05 11.92 -15.64
C ALA A 18 7.87 13.38 -15.21
N ARG A 19 7.03 14.14 -15.91
CA ARG A 19 6.73 15.54 -15.57
C ARG A 19 5.95 15.65 -14.27
N SER A 20 4.97 14.77 -14.07
CA SER A 20 4.19 14.73 -12.83
C SER A 20 5.06 14.45 -11.62
N LEU A 21 5.98 13.49 -11.72
CA LEU A 21 6.95 13.17 -10.68
C LEU A 21 7.77 14.41 -10.29
N LEU A 22 8.36 15.10 -11.27
CA LEU A 22 9.17 16.30 -11.01
C LEU A 22 8.34 17.41 -10.35
N ASN A 23 7.11 17.65 -10.82
CA ASN A 23 6.23 18.68 -10.27
C ASN A 23 5.88 18.42 -8.80
N VAL A 24 5.66 17.16 -8.42
CA VAL A 24 5.39 16.80 -7.02
C VAL A 24 6.57 17.17 -6.12
N TYR A 25 7.77 16.80 -6.50
CA TYR A 25 8.96 17.08 -5.67
C TYR A 25 9.32 18.56 -5.64
N MET A 26 9.08 19.29 -6.71
CA MET A 26 9.23 20.75 -6.69
C MET A 26 8.21 21.39 -5.75
N GLY A 27 6.96 20.90 -5.73
CA GLY A 27 5.94 21.34 -4.77
C GLY A 27 6.32 21.07 -3.31
N VAL A 28 6.99 19.96 -3.02
CA VAL A 28 7.53 19.67 -1.68
C VAL A 28 8.59 20.68 -1.28
N VAL A 29 9.48 21.06 -2.19
CA VAL A 29 10.48 22.12 -1.94
C VAL A 29 9.81 23.45 -1.63
N ASP A 30 8.83 23.85 -2.47
CA ASP A 30 8.11 25.12 -2.29
C ASP A 30 7.41 25.20 -0.94
N VAL A 31 6.68 24.15 -0.55
CA VAL A 31 6.01 24.08 0.76
C VAL A 31 7.03 24.09 1.91
N THR A 32 8.14 23.37 1.77
CA THR A 32 9.17 23.33 2.81
C THR A 32 9.84 24.69 2.96
N ASP A 33 10.10 25.41 1.89
CA ASP A 33 10.67 26.75 1.91
C ASP A 33 9.68 27.79 2.48
N GLU A 34 8.37 27.65 2.23
CA GLU A 34 7.32 28.49 2.84
C GLU A 34 7.24 28.26 4.35
N ILE A 35 7.25 26.99 4.79
CA ILE A 35 7.29 26.65 6.22
C ILE A 35 8.57 27.20 6.86
N ALA A 36 9.73 27.03 6.25
CA ALA A 36 11.00 27.54 6.76
C ALA A 36 11.00 29.06 6.88
N SER A 37 10.41 29.76 5.91
CA SER A 37 10.24 31.22 5.94
C SER A 37 9.35 31.67 7.10
N THR A 38 8.23 30.99 7.30
CA THR A 38 7.32 31.24 8.43
C THR A 38 8.00 30.95 9.76
N TRP A 39 8.74 29.86 9.84
CA TRP A 39 9.50 29.44 11.01
C TRP A 39 10.58 30.47 11.39
N ALA A 40 11.29 30.97 10.40
CA ALA A 40 12.30 32.02 10.62
C ALA A 40 11.71 33.31 11.29
N GLY A 41 10.43 33.57 11.06
CA GLY A 41 9.69 34.66 11.71
C GLY A 41 9.62 34.52 13.23
N LEU A 42 9.78 33.32 13.79
CA LEU A 42 9.83 33.11 15.24
C LEU A 42 11.00 33.85 15.91
N SER A 43 12.07 34.13 15.17
CA SER A 43 13.23 34.86 15.67
C SER A 43 12.89 36.22 16.27
N THR A 44 11.77 36.81 15.87
CA THR A 44 11.31 38.11 16.38
C THR A 44 10.54 38.03 17.71
N THR A 45 10.03 36.85 18.06
CA THR A 45 9.13 36.65 19.21
C THR A 45 9.59 35.59 20.19
N TYR A 46 10.49 34.70 19.77
CA TYR A 46 11.01 33.60 20.57
C TYR A 46 12.46 33.87 21.00
N SER A 47 12.68 34.12 22.28
CA SER A 47 13.99 34.42 22.83
C SER A 47 14.21 33.62 24.12
N THR A 48 14.48 32.35 24.00
CA THR A 48 14.85 31.44 25.09
C THR A 48 16.25 30.88 24.83
N PRO A 49 16.91 30.24 25.82
CA PRO A 49 18.22 29.63 25.60
C PRO A 49 18.24 28.61 24.43
N GLU A 50 17.11 27.96 24.15
CA GLU A 50 16.94 26.98 23.11
C GLU A 50 16.55 27.59 21.74
N ALA A 51 16.41 28.90 21.66
CA ALA A 51 15.99 29.58 20.42
C ALA A 51 16.87 29.23 19.19
N PRO A 52 18.21 29.13 19.32
CA PRO A 52 19.05 28.75 18.18
C PRO A 52 18.69 27.37 17.63
N ASP A 53 18.52 26.36 18.48
CA ASP A 53 18.20 24.98 18.08
C ASP A 53 16.81 24.90 17.43
N VAL A 54 15.83 25.61 17.97
CA VAL A 54 14.48 25.71 17.42
C VAL A 54 14.51 26.38 16.05
N LEU A 55 15.24 27.47 15.86
CA LEU A 55 15.32 28.19 14.59
C LEU A 55 16.06 27.37 13.51
N GLU A 56 17.03 26.55 13.90
CA GLU A 56 17.78 25.68 12.98
C GLU A 56 16.98 24.42 12.56
N ALA A 57 15.90 24.07 13.28
CA ALA A 57 15.15 22.83 13.07
C ALA A 57 14.66 22.62 11.62
N MET A 58 14.39 23.70 10.86
CA MET A 58 13.95 23.63 9.47
C MET A 58 15.07 23.48 8.44
N THR A 59 16.32 23.55 8.84
CA THR A 59 17.47 23.42 7.92
C THR A 59 17.56 22.01 7.32
N HIS A 60 17.40 20.98 8.14
CA HIS A 60 17.45 19.61 7.71
C HIS A 60 16.27 19.21 6.79
N PRO A 61 15.00 19.47 7.11
CA PRO A 61 13.87 19.25 6.19
C PRO A 61 14.06 19.94 4.84
N GLY A 62 14.51 21.19 4.81
CA GLY A 62 14.78 21.92 3.57
C GLY A 62 15.89 21.28 2.72
N THR A 63 16.93 20.75 3.35
CA THR A 63 17.99 20.03 2.64
C THR A 63 17.47 18.71 2.07
N CYS A 64 16.71 17.94 2.85
CA CYS A 64 16.10 16.69 2.39
C CYS A 64 15.16 16.93 1.21
N ALA A 65 14.29 17.95 1.28
CA ALA A 65 13.36 18.28 0.20
C ALA A 65 14.11 18.59 -1.11
N ARG A 66 15.18 19.38 -1.05
CA ARG A 66 15.99 19.72 -2.25
C ARG A 66 16.74 18.52 -2.79
N THR A 67 17.25 17.62 -1.94
CA THR A 67 17.91 16.37 -2.37
C THR A 67 16.92 15.49 -3.10
N LEU A 68 15.73 15.27 -2.54
CA LEU A 68 14.66 14.49 -3.17
C LEU A 68 14.22 15.09 -4.53
N ALA A 69 14.13 16.42 -4.62
CA ALA A 69 13.79 17.08 -5.88
C ALA A 69 14.91 16.91 -6.93
N ALA A 70 16.18 16.90 -6.53
CA ALA A 70 17.30 16.64 -7.42
C ALA A 70 17.31 15.19 -7.95
N ASP A 71 17.03 14.22 -7.07
CA ASP A 71 16.90 12.81 -7.43
C ASP A 71 15.72 12.58 -8.38
N ALA A 72 14.56 13.21 -8.09
CA ALA A 72 13.40 13.20 -8.98
C ALA A 72 13.70 13.83 -10.35
N GLY A 73 14.52 14.89 -10.38
CA GLY A 73 15.02 15.49 -11.61
C GLY A 73 15.85 14.51 -12.45
N GLY A 74 16.73 13.76 -11.82
CA GLY A 74 17.52 12.69 -12.45
C GLY A 74 16.64 11.57 -13.00
N ALA A 75 15.68 11.10 -12.22
CA ALA A 75 14.72 10.08 -12.63
C ALA A 75 13.82 10.58 -13.79
N CYS A 76 13.35 11.83 -13.72
CA CYS A 76 12.60 12.46 -14.81
C CYS A 76 13.40 12.49 -16.11
N ALA A 77 14.66 12.89 -16.05
CA ALA A 77 15.53 12.91 -17.23
C ALA A 77 15.73 11.50 -17.85
N ALA A 78 15.87 10.47 -17.01
CA ALA A 78 15.99 9.08 -17.45
C ALA A 78 14.69 8.60 -18.15
N LEU A 79 13.54 8.90 -17.58
CA LEU A 79 12.23 8.57 -18.15
C LEU A 79 11.96 9.29 -19.48
N LEU A 80 12.33 10.57 -19.59
CA LEU A 80 12.20 11.32 -20.85
C LEU A 80 13.07 10.73 -21.95
N ALA A 81 14.34 10.37 -21.63
CA ALA A 81 15.23 9.70 -22.56
C ALA A 81 14.69 8.32 -23.01
N TYR A 82 14.08 7.57 -22.08
CA TYR A 82 13.41 6.30 -22.39
C TYR A 82 12.22 6.53 -23.33
N ALA A 83 11.37 7.54 -23.06
CA ALA A 83 10.25 7.87 -23.93
C ALA A 83 10.69 8.26 -25.36
N ASP A 84 11.82 8.98 -25.52
CA ASP A 84 12.38 9.27 -26.82
C ASP A 84 12.84 7.97 -27.53
N ARG A 85 13.45 7.06 -26.78
CA ARG A 85 13.85 5.75 -27.32
C ARG A 85 12.65 4.89 -27.74
N LEU A 86 11.56 4.94 -26.99
CA LEU A 86 10.29 4.27 -27.36
C LEU A 86 9.74 4.78 -28.70
N ASP A 87 9.80 6.08 -29.00
CA ASP A 87 9.34 6.62 -30.28
C ASP A 87 10.18 6.09 -31.45
N GLU A 88 11.51 5.97 -31.27
CA GLU A 88 12.39 5.36 -32.29
C GLU A 88 12.04 3.87 -32.49
N LEU A 89 11.88 3.12 -31.40
CA LEU A 89 11.55 1.69 -31.43
C LEU A 89 10.14 1.45 -32.01
N LYS A 90 9.20 2.35 -31.79
CA LYS A 90 7.86 2.30 -32.39
C LYS A 90 7.93 2.35 -33.91
N THR A 91 8.73 3.27 -34.44
CA THR A 91 8.95 3.39 -35.89
C THR A 91 9.55 2.10 -36.47
N LEU A 92 10.57 1.52 -35.79
CA LEU A 92 11.19 0.26 -36.19
C LEU A 92 10.20 -0.89 -36.13
N ARG A 93 9.35 -0.95 -35.10
CA ARG A 93 8.32 -1.96 -34.94
C ARG A 93 7.28 -1.92 -36.05
N GLU A 94 6.83 -0.72 -36.42
CA GLU A 94 5.86 -0.52 -37.50
C GLU A 94 6.44 -1.01 -38.84
N GLN A 95 7.69 -0.67 -39.15
CA GLN A 95 8.37 -1.14 -40.35
C GLN A 95 8.51 -2.66 -40.36
N LEU A 96 8.96 -3.25 -39.24
CA LEU A 96 9.16 -4.69 -39.13
C LEU A 96 7.82 -5.45 -39.22
N THR A 97 6.74 -4.90 -38.64
CA THR A 97 5.38 -5.47 -38.75
C THR A 97 4.90 -5.47 -40.21
N ALA A 98 5.14 -4.39 -40.97
CA ALA A 98 4.80 -4.30 -42.39
C ALA A 98 5.61 -5.30 -43.22
N ASP A 99 6.90 -5.46 -42.95
CA ASP A 99 7.77 -6.41 -43.65
C ASP A 99 7.35 -7.87 -43.39
N ILE A 100 7.00 -8.20 -42.14
CA ILE A 100 6.47 -9.52 -41.76
C ILE A 100 5.18 -9.81 -42.52
N ALA A 101 4.23 -8.88 -42.53
CA ALA A 101 2.97 -9.05 -43.25
C ALA A 101 3.20 -9.23 -44.76
N THR A 102 4.17 -8.48 -45.34
CA THR A 102 4.54 -8.61 -46.76
C THR A 102 5.14 -10.00 -47.06
N HIS A 103 6.00 -10.50 -46.18
CA HIS A 103 6.60 -11.81 -46.32
C HIS A 103 5.53 -12.92 -46.20
N GLU A 104 4.62 -12.82 -45.23
CA GLU A 104 3.52 -13.79 -45.06
C GLU A 104 2.60 -13.82 -46.31
N ALA A 105 2.30 -12.65 -46.87
CA ALA A 105 1.53 -12.57 -48.10
C ALA A 105 2.24 -13.24 -49.31
N LYS A 106 3.57 -13.03 -49.47
CA LYS A 106 4.39 -13.67 -50.49
C LYS A 106 4.41 -15.20 -50.29
N ALA A 107 4.60 -15.66 -49.04
CA ALA A 107 4.61 -17.07 -48.73
C ALA A 107 3.26 -17.77 -49.05
N ALA A 108 2.15 -17.11 -48.71
CA ALA A 108 0.81 -17.58 -49.05
C ALA A 108 0.58 -17.66 -50.57
N ALA A 109 0.98 -16.63 -51.34
CA ALA A 109 0.87 -16.60 -52.79
C ALA A 109 1.71 -17.74 -53.42
N THR A 110 2.96 -17.93 -53.00
CA THR A 110 3.84 -18.97 -53.47
C THR A 110 3.26 -20.37 -53.19
N SER A 111 2.61 -20.57 -52.03
CA SER A 111 1.95 -21.85 -51.70
C SER A 111 0.77 -22.17 -52.65
N GLN A 112 0.06 -21.15 -53.14
CA GLN A 112 -1.04 -21.31 -54.11
C GLN A 112 -0.50 -21.60 -55.54
N ASP A 113 0.59 -20.92 -55.92
CA ASP A 113 1.18 -21.09 -57.26
C ASP A 113 1.95 -22.38 -57.42
N SER A 114 2.51 -22.95 -56.35
CA SER A 114 3.20 -24.23 -56.35
C SER A 114 2.31 -25.42 -56.71
N THR A 115 0.99 -25.26 -56.65
CA THR A 115 0.01 -26.27 -57.11
C THR A 115 -0.22 -26.24 -58.62
N GLN A 116 0.29 -25.23 -59.36
CA GLN A 116 0.06 -25.03 -60.79
C GLN A 116 1.35 -25.10 -61.64
N SER A 117 2.54 -25.08 -61.04
CA SER A 117 3.81 -25.06 -61.77
C SER A 117 4.45 -26.44 -61.85
N ASP A 118 4.85 -26.87 -63.05
CA ASP A 118 5.53 -28.15 -63.30
C ASP A 118 7.07 -28.05 -63.20
N ASP A 119 7.67 -26.92 -62.81
CA ASP A 119 9.12 -26.74 -62.71
C ASP A 119 9.60 -26.86 -61.24
N PRO A 120 10.13 -28.00 -60.80
CA PRO A 120 10.58 -28.20 -59.44
C PRO A 120 11.81 -27.39 -59.05
N ILE A 121 12.66 -26.98 -60.02
CA ILE A 121 13.88 -26.18 -59.76
C ILE A 121 13.48 -24.77 -59.43
N ALA A 122 12.53 -24.17 -60.18
CA ALA A 122 12.01 -22.85 -59.92
C ALA A 122 11.27 -22.77 -58.57
N GLN A 123 10.49 -23.80 -58.21
CA GLN A 123 9.84 -23.90 -56.92
C GLN A 123 10.84 -23.97 -55.79
N GLN A 124 11.90 -24.77 -55.88
CA GLN A 124 12.93 -24.89 -54.85
C GLN A 124 13.71 -23.56 -54.67
N HIS A 125 13.99 -22.87 -55.78
CA HIS A 125 14.63 -21.54 -55.70
C HIS A 125 13.75 -20.53 -54.99
N GLN A 126 12.48 -20.49 -55.28
CA GLN A 126 11.50 -19.58 -54.63
C GLN A 126 11.37 -19.88 -53.13
N GLN A 127 11.31 -21.17 -52.75
CA GLN A 127 11.27 -21.57 -51.34
C GLN A 127 12.55 -21.16 -50.59
N ASN A 128 13.71 -21.28 -51.21
CA ASN A 128 14.99 -20.86 -50.61
C ASN A 128 15.04 -19.35 -50.41
N LEU A 129 14.50 -18.56 -51.35
CA LEU A 129 14.40 -17.10 -51.18
C LEU A 129 13.48 -16.72 -50.01
N LEU A 130 12.28 -17.32 -49.94
CA LEU A 130 11.36 -17.09 -48.83
C LEU A 130 11.98 -17.50 -47.49
N HIS A 131 12.69 -18.62 -47.44
CA HIS A 131 13.38 -19.03 -46.22
C HIS A 131 14.46 -18.03 -45.80
N SER A 132 15.26 -17.55 -46.77
CA SER A 132 16.27 -16.54 -46.46
C SER A 132 15.69 -15.23 -45.99
N GLU A 133 14.55 -14.76 -46.54
CA GLU A 133 13.79 -13.57 -46.07
C GLU A 133 13.27 -13.79 -44.64
N ALA A 134 12.71 -14.99 -44.33
CA ALA A 134 12.24 -15.33 -43.00
C ALA A 134 13.35 -15.25 -41.95
N VAL A 135 14.49 -15.87 -42.21
CA VAL A 135 15.66 -15.81 -41.31
C VAL A 135 16.14 -14.38 -41.10
N ALA A 136 16.13 -13.55 -42.14
CA ALA A 136 16.50 -12.13 -42.02
C ALA A 136 15.49 -11.35 -41.14
N LEU A 137 14.19 -11.62 -41.25
CA LEU A 137 13.15 -11.02 -40.43
C LEU A 137 13.25 -11.49 -38.97
N GLU A 138 13.49 -12.77 -38.70
CA GLU A 138 13.75 -13.30 -37.37
C GLU A 138 14.94 -12.61 -36.70
N GLY A 139 16.05 -12.44 -37.45
CA GLY A 139 17.22 -11.72 -36.97
C GLY A 139 16.96 -10.24 -36.67
N ARG A 140 16.06 -9.59 -37.44
CA ARG A 140 15.64 -8.21 -37.17
C ARG A 140 14.71 -8.12 -35.95
N ALA A 141 13.79 -9.07 -35.80
CA ALA A 141 12.91 -9.16 -34.64
C ALA A 141 13.71 -9.38 -33.34
N ALA A 142 14.70 -10.27 -33.36
CA ALA A 142 15.59 -10.50 -32.22
C ALA A 142 16.35 -9.23 -31.82
N ARG A 143 16.88 -8.49 -32.80
CA ARG A 143 17.56 -7.19 -32.52
C ARG A 143 16.61 -6.13 -31.99
N PHE A 144 15.36 -6.11 -32.43
CA PHE A 144 14.33 -5.23 -31.91
C PHE A 144 14.03 -5.53 -30.43
N VAL A 145 13.84 -6.81 -30.07
CA VAL A 145 13.61 -7.25 -28.70
C VAL A 145 14.80 -6.83 -27.81
N GLN A 146 16.02 -7.13 -28.26
CA GLN A 146 17.23 -6.75 -27.53
C GLN A 146 17.33 -5.23 -27.33
N ALA A 147 17.03 -4.42 -28.35
CA ALA A 147 17.06 -2.96 -28.24
C ALA A 147 16.00 -2.40 -27.28
N LEU A 148 14.84 -3.06 -27.19
CA LEU A 148 13.81 -2.70 -26.21
C LEU A 148 14.26 -3.05 -24.78
N GLU A 149 14.82 -4.23 -24.56
CA GLU A 149 15.38 -4.64 -23.27
C GLU A 149 16.53 -3.73 -22.82
N GLU A 150 17.43 -3.39 -23.74
CA GLU A 150 18.55 -2.46 -23.47
C GLU A 150 18.03 -1.07 -23.05
N ALA A 151 16.99 -0.54 -23.73
CA ALA A 151 16.39 0.75 -23.40
C ALA A 151 15.76 0.73 -21.99
N GLN A 152 15.05 -0.35 -21.65
CA GLN A 152 14.47 -0.54 -20.32
C GLN A 152 15.54 -0.63 -19.23
N GLN A 153 16.59 -1.41 -19.49
CA GLN A 153 17.68 -1.59 -18.54
C GLN A 153 18.50 -0.31 -18.33
N GLU A 154 18.73 0.46 -19.40
CA GLU A 154 19.39 1.76 -19.32
C GLU A 154 18.57 2.76 -18.50
N CYS A 155 17.25 2.85 -18.72
CA CYS A 155 16.36 3.69 -17.96
C CYS A 155 16.40 3.32 -16.47
N SER A 156 16.22 2.04 -16.15
CA SER A 156 16.27 1.52 -14.77
C SER A 156 17.59 1.87 -14.10
N SER A 157 18.72 1.64 -14.78
CA SER A 157 20.05 1.93 -14.25
C SER A 157 20.26 3.42 -13.96
N LYS A 158 19.76 4.30 -14.83
CA LYS A 158 19.84 5.76 -14.64
C LYS A 158 18.97 6.24 -13.48
N ILE A 159 17.79 5.67 -13.30
CA ILE A 159 16.92 5.95 -12.15
C ILE A 159 17.60 5.54 -10.85
N HIS A 160 18.16 4.33 -10.79
CA HIS A 160 18.92 3.87 -9.63
C HIS A 160 20.15 4.74 -9.35
N ALA A 161 20.84 5.19 -10.37
CA ALA A 161 21.98 6.09 -10.21
C ALA A 161 21.56 7.49 -9.69
N ALA A 162 20.40 7.99 -10.11
CA ALA A 162 19.84 9.23 -9.59
C ALA A 162 19.48 9.12 -8.10
N GLN A 163 18.95 7.97 -7.68
CA GLN A 163 18.66 7.65 -6.27
C GLN A 163 19.92 7.41 -5.43
N GLY A 164 21.06 7.20 -6.05
CA GLY A 164 22.34 6.92 -5.36
C GLY A 164 22.86 8.06 -4.48
N GLY A 165 22.36 9.30 -4.66
CA GLY A 165 22.53 10.40 -3.73
C GLY A 165 21.69 10.23 -2.45
N ALA A 166 20.53 9.58 -2.58
CA ALA A 166 19.59 9.32 -1.49
C ALA A 166 19.88 8.00 -0.74
N THR A 167 20.71 7.10 -1.26
CA THR A 167 21.09 5.85 -0.57
C THR A 167 21.80 6.08 0.77
N HIS A 168 22.23 7.29 1.07
CA HIS A 168 22.61 7.66 2.43
C HIS A 168 21.43 7.97 3.35
N VAL A 169 20.20 8.00 2.85
CA VAL A 169 18.98 8.28 3.66
C VAL A 169 18.04 7.08 3.75
N GLY A 170 18.12 6.11 2.83
CA GLY A 170 17.11 5.03 2.73
C GLY A 170 17.64 3.59 2.79
N GLY A 171 18.93 3.36 2.73
CA GLY A 171 19.52 2.01 2.66
C GLY A 171 20.54 1.74 3.77
N GLY A 172 20.18 1.94 4.95
CA GLY A 172 20.99 1.71 6.14
C GLY A 172 20.54 2.70 7.18
N VAL A 173 20.25 2.22 8.34
CA VAL A 173 20.20 3.01 9.55
C VAL A 173 21.52 3.79 9.59
N ALA A 174 21.55 4.96 8.99
CA ALA A 174 22.63 5.91 9.24
C ALA A 174 22.49 6.24 10.72
N THR A 175 23.36 5.67 11.51
CA THR A 175 23.58 6.07 12.88
C THR A 175 23.92 7.56 12.80
N LEU A 176 22.92 8.41 13.01
CA LEU A 176 23.15 9.84 13.25
C LEU A 176 23.84 9.96 14.61
N THR A 177 25.16 9.77 14.59
CA THR A 177 26.04 10.18 15.69
C THR A 177 26.27 11.66 15.55
N GLY A 178 25.31 12.43 16.00
CA GLY A 178 25.39 13.88 16.11
C GLY A 178 24.22 14.33 16.98
N GLY A 179 24.52 14.63 18.26
CA GLY A 179 23.55 14.91 19.30
C GLY A 179 22.65 16.09 19.01
N GLY A 180 21.44 15.81 18.57
CA GLY A 180 20.26 16.67 18.63
C GLY A 180 19.11 15.83 19.18
N PRO A 181 18.08 16.39 19.83
CA PRO A 181 17.00 15.63 20.45
C PRO A 181 16.24 14.86 19.36
N GLY A 182 16.41 13.55 19.44
CA GLY A 182 16.02 12.44 18.62
C GLY A 182 14.77 12.54 17.78
N LEU A 183 14.97 12.38 16.50
CA LEU A 183 14.09 11.52 15.73
C LEU A 183 14.42 10.10 16.16
N ILE A 184 13.50 9.50 16.92
CA ILE A 184 13.59 8.10 17.34
C ILE A 184 13.62 7.26 16.07
N PRO A 185 14.69 6.46 15.79
CA PRO A 185 14.60 5.43 14.77
C PRO A 185 13.47 4.50 15.22
N ILE A 186 12.45 4.32 14.39
CA ILE A 186 11.48 3.25 14.57
C ILE A 186 12.22 1.97 14.17
N GLU A 187 13.07 1.46 15.07
CA GLU A 187 13.41 0.05 15.00
C GLU A 187 12.13 -0.70 15.40
N PRO A 188 11.65 -1.64 14.57
CA PRO A 188 10.56 -2.50 14.98
C PRO A 188 11.03 -3.24 16.23
N ASP A 189 10.34 -3.04 17.35
CA ASP A 189 10.59 -3.77 18.60
C ASP A 189 10.41 -5.27 18.29
N PRO A 190 11.47 -6.09 18.36
CA PRO A 190 11.38 -7.51 18.05
C PRO A 190 10.43 -8.28 18.96
N ARG A 191 9.93 -7.65 20.02
CA ARG A 191 8.94 -8.23 20.95
C ARG A 191 7.51 -8.13 20.43
N VAL A 192 7.24 -7.33 19.39
CA VAL A 192 5.90 -7.19 18.76
C VAL A 192 5.61 -8.31 17.76
N TRP A 193 6.60 -9.11 17.38
CA TRP A 193 6.53 -10.05 16.27
C TRP A 193 6.16 -11.50 16.64
N ASP A 194 5.84 -11.78 17.88
CA ASP A 194 5.36 -13.10 18.29
C ASP A 194 3.82 -13.18 18.30
N VAL A 195 3.20 -12.62 17.28
CA VAL A 195 1.79 -12.84 16.99
C VAL A 195 1.72 -14.16 16.23
N GLY A 196 1.20 -15.17 16.87
CA GLY A 196 1.12 -16.53 16.34
C GLY A 196 0.60 -16.57 14.91
N GLN A 197 1.15 -17.50 14.15
CA GLN A 197 0.96 -17.79 12.74
C GLN A 197 -0.34 -17.25 12.15
N ALA A 198 -0.22 -16.29 11.21
CA ALA A 198 -1.31 -15.85 10.38
C ALA A 198 -2.00 -17.08 9.74
N ARG A 199 -3.28 -17.26 10.07
CA ARG A 199 -4.13 -18.23 9.37
C ARG A 199 -4.78 -17.49 8.21
N ASP A 200 -4.80 -18.14 7.04
CA ASP A 200 -5.48 -17.68 5.83
C ASP A 200 -6.92 -17.22 6.15
N GLY A 201 -7.12 -15.95 6.14
CA GLY A 201 -8.41 -15.34 6.35
C GLY A 201 -8.65 -14.24 5.34
N ARG A 202 -9.88 -13.95 4.97
CA ARG A 202 -10.26 -13.12 3.83
C ARG A 202 -11.25 -12.05 4.26
N PHE A 203 -11.00 -10.77 3.95
CA PHE A 203 -11.86 -9.64 4.30
C PHE A 203 -12.34 -8.86 3.06
N ARG A 204 -13.58 -8.42 3.07
CA ARG A 204 -14.11 -7.47 2.10
C ARG A 204 -13.71 -6.06 2.49
N SER A 205 -12.94 -5.37 1.65
CA SER A 205 -12.89 -3.92 1.66
C SER A 205 -14.27 -3.43 1.20
N GLY A 206 -15.09 -2.98 2.16
CA GLY A 206 -16.48 -2.66 1.91
C GLY A 206 -16.67 -1.48 0.98
N THR A 207 -17.22 -1.71 -0.18
CA THR A 207 -17.76 -0.70 -1.08
C THR A 207 -19.27 -0.64 -1.09
N ASN A 208 -19.95 -1.16 -0.09
CA ASN A 208 -21.41 -1.00 -0.01
C ASN A 208 -21.81 -0.40 1.32
N GLN A 209 -22.15 0.88 1.29
CA GLN A 209 -22.81 1.63 2.36
C GLN A 209 -24.22 1.12 2.72
N GLU A 210 -24.65 -0.06 2.27
CA GLU A 210 -26.04 -0.47 2.39
C GLU A 210 -26.28 -1.90 2.88
N GLU A 211 -25.32 -2.53 3.54
CA GLU A 211 -25.68 -3.70 4.34
C GLU A 211 -25.05 -3.61 5.72
N HIS A 212 -25.64 -2.80 6.59
CA HIS A 212 -25.55 -3.05 8.01
C HIS A 212 -26.16 -4.44 8.28
N HIS A 213 -25.38 -5.48 8.12
CA HIS A 213 -25.64 -6.68 8.85
C HIS A 213 -25.40 -6.34 10.32
N GLU A 214 -26.49 -6.00 11.01
CA GLU A 214 -26.57 -6.26 12.42
C GLU A 214 -26.22 -7.74 12.61
N SER A 215 -24.94 -8.04 12.81
CA SER A 215 -24.58 -9.32 13.41
C SER A 215 -25.01 -9.23 14.87
N SER A 216 -26.31 -9.37 15.11
CA SER A 216 -26.87 -9.65 16.42
C SER A 216 -26.47 -11.06 16.83
N GLY A 217 -25.19 -11.34 16.94
CA GLY A 217 -24.70 -12.36 17.82
C GLY A 217 -24.86 -11.80 19.22
N ALA A 218 -25.94 -12.10 19.87
CA ALA A 218 -26.10 -11.88 21.30
C ALA A 218 -25.00 -12.67 22.01
N MET A 219 -23.81 -12.10 22.09
CA MET A 219 -22.74 -12.63 22.91
C MET A 219 -23.14 -12.31 24.34
N GLY A 220 -23.56 -13.32 25.06
CA GLY A 220 -23.91 -13.20 26.48
C GLY A 220 -22.67 -12.77 27.27
N LEU A 221 -22.94 -12.13 28.42
CA LEU A 221 -21.92 -12.02 29.47
C LEU A 221 -21.35 -13.40 29.76
N GLY A 222 -20.05 -13.47 30.03
CA GLY A 222 -19.45 -14.67 30.58
C GLY A 222 -20.02 -14.97 31.97
N ALA A 223 -19.81 -16.19 32.45
CA ALA A 223 -20.26 -16.59 33.78
C ALA A 223 -19.68 -15.64 34.83
N PRO A 224 -20.50 -15.18 35.81
CA PRO A 224 -20.04 -14.29 36.87
C PRO A 224 -18.99 -14.99 37.76
N VAL A 225 -17.92 -14.28 38.06
CA VAL A 225 -16.84 -14.70 38.91
C VAL A 225 -16.98 -13.96 40.26
N PRO A 226 -17.08 -14.65 41.38
CA PRO A 226 -17.13 -13.98 42.69
C PRO A 226 -15.87 -13.14 42.95
N GLY A 227 -16.04 -11.93 43.49
CA GLY A 227 -14.95 -11.02 43.83
C GLY A 227 -14.80 -9.88 42.81
N GLU A 228 -13.78 -9.05 43.02
CA GLU A 228 -13.56 -7.79 42.31
C GLU A 228 -12.68 -7.92 41.04
N SER A 229 -12.34 -9.13 40.67
CA SER A 229 -11.49 -9.37 39.50
C SER A 229 -11.80 -10.68 38.80
N ALA A 230 -11.68 -10.71 37.51
CA ALA A 230 -11.68 -11.91 36.68
C ALA A 230 -10.59 -11.75 35.60
N PRO A 231 -10.08 -12.84 35.02
CA PRO A 231 -9.20 -12.77 33.87
C PRO A 231 -9.90 -12.02 32.74
N MET A 232 -9.20 -11.07 32.13
CA MET A 232 -9.70 -10.37 30.97
C MET A 232 -9.77 -11.34 29.78
N PRO A 233 -10.93 -11.54 29.17
CA PRO A 233 -11.04 -12.41 28.01
C PRO A 233 -10.38 -11.75 26.79
N ARG A 234 -10.17 -12.54 25.75
CA ARG A 234 -9.73 -12.06 24.44
C ARG A 234 -10.76 -12.49 23.39
N PRO A 235 -10.95 -11.70 22.32
CA PRO A 235 -11.75 -12.16 21.19
C PRO A 235 -11.07 -13.37 20.54
N ASP A 236 -11.86 -14.15 19.81
CA ASP A 236 -11.30 -15.20 18.95
C ASP A 236 -10.29 -14.58 17.97
N PRO A 237 -9.22 -15.31 17.62
CA PRO A 237 -8.26 -14.82 16.65
C PRO A 237 -8.95 -14.34 15.39
N TRP A 238 -8.64 -13.12 15.01
CA TRP A 238 -9.21 -12.55 13.79
C TRP A 238 -8.84 -13.38 12.56
N GLN A 239 -9.79 -13.54 11.67
CA GLN A 239 -9.61 -14.24 10.42
C GLN A 239 -10.19 -13.39 9.29
N TYR A 240 -9.38 -13.14 8.27
CA TYR A 240 -9.86 -12.45 7.08
C TYR A 240 -10.96 -13.25 6.39
N PRO A 241 -12.19 -12.71 6.20
CA PRO A 241 -13.31 -13.49 5.66
C PRO A 241 -13.24 -13.77 4.16
N GLY A 242 -12.35 -13.10 3.42
CA GLY A 242 -12.12 -13.36 2.00
C GLY A 242 -12.64 -12.29 1.06
N ASP A 243 -11.97 -12.19 -0.08
CA ASP A 243 -12.50 -11.40 -1.19
C ASP A 243 -13.77 -12.07 -1.72
N SER A 244 -14.72 -11.28 -2.21
CA SER A 244 -15.83 -11.80 -2.99
C SER A 244 -15.33 -12.42 -4.30
N GLU A 245 -16.13 -13.31 -4.89
CA GLU A 245 -15.78 -13.92 -6.16
C GLU A 245 -15.54 -12.85 -7.23
N GLY A 246 -14.32 -12.79 -7.76
CA GLY A 246 -13.90 -11.79 -8.74
C GLY A 246 -13.32 -10.49 -8.16
N GLU A 247 -13.31 -10.30 -6.85
CA GLU A 247 -12.67 -9.20 -6.14
C GLU A 247 -11.28 -9.63 -5.60
N GLY A 248 -10.48 -8.65 -5.19
CA GLY A 248 -9.15 -8.88 -4.59
C GLY A 248 -8.02 -9.04 -5.60
N SER A 249 -6.80 -9.05 -5.07
CA SER A 249 -5.59 -9.11 -5.87
C SER A 249 -5.29 -10.51 -6.41
N GLY A 250 -5.91 -11.54 -5.88
CA GLY A 250 -5.57 -12.92 -6.16
C GLY A 250 -4.22 -13.34 -5.55
N PRO A 251 -3.63 -14.47 -5.97
CA PRO A 251 -2.38 -14.95 -5.41
C PRO A 251 -1.21 -13.99 -5.67
N HIS A 252 -0.33 -13.83 -4.68
CA HIS A 252 0.91 -13.07 -4.81
C HIS A 252 1.85 -13.73 -5.83
N SER A 253 2.61 -12.89 -6.58
CA SER A 253 3.65 -13.36 -7.53
C SER A 253 3.12 -14.27 -8.65
N GLN A 254 1.96 -13.95 -9.21
CA GLN A 254 1.37 -14.71 -10.34
C GLN A 254 2.16 -14.55 -11.64
N ARG A 255 2.90 -13.47 -11.79
CA ARG A 255 3.72 -13.13 -12.94
C ARG A 255 5.01 -12.43 -12.51
N GLY A 256 6.00 -12.41 -13.40
CA GLY A 256 7.18 -11.57 -13.20
C GLY A 256 6.86 -10.08 -13.33
N ALA A 257 7.59 -9.26 -12.58
CA ALA A 257 7.50 -7.81 -12.72
C ALA A 257 8.13 -7.34 -14.03
N ASN A 258 7.50 -6.35 -14.67
CA ASN A 258 8.02 -5.64 -15.83
C ASN A 258 8.44 -4.21 -15.44
N LEU A 259 9.01 -3.45 -16.39
CA LEU A 259 9.45 -2.09 -16.12
C LEU A 259 8.31 -1.18 -15.64
N GLY A 260 7.09 -1.32 -16.23
CA GLY A 260 5.92 -0.54 -15.81
C GLY A 260 5.56 -0.78 -14.36
N ASP A 261 5.67 -2.02 -13.88
CA ASP A 261 5.45 -2.36 -12.48
C ASP A 261 6.49 -1.70 -11.56
N HIS A 262 7.76 -1.73 -11.94
CA HIS A 262 8.81 -1.05 -11.16
C HIS A 262 8.60 0.46 -11.11
N LEU A 263 8.18 1.10 -12.21
CA LEU A 263 7.88 2.52 -12.24
C LEU A 263 6.68 2.87 -11.34
N LYS A 264 5.63 2.05 -11.36
CA LYS A 264 4.48 2.21 -10.46
C LYS A 264 4.86 2.03 -9.00
N HIS A 265 5.70 1.04 -8.71
CA HIS A 265 6.23 0.81 -7.37
C HIS A 265 7.00 2.03 -6.85
N GLU A 266 7.89 2.61 -7.66
CA GLU A 266 8.63 3.81 -7.31
C GLU A 266 7.73 5.04 -7.14
N ALA A 267 6.72 5.19 -8.00
CA ALA A 267 5.73 6.26 -7.87
C ALA A 267 4.92 6.12 -6.56
N ALA A 268 4.49 4.90 -6.23
CA ALA A 268 3.79 4.61 -4.99
C ALA A 268 4.69 4.83 -3.76
N THR A 269 5.96 4.45 -3.83
CA THR A 269 6.97 4.71 -2.79
C THR A 269 7.14 6.20 -2.57
N SER A 270 7.25 6.98 -3.64
CA SER A 270 7.35 8.44 -3.58
C SER A 270 6.09 9.08 -2.98
N ALA A 271 4.92 8.57 -3.34
CA ALA A 271 3.66 9.02 -2.75
C ALA A 271 3.60 8.73 -1.24
N ALA A 272 4.05 7.55 -0.81
CA ALA A 272 4.14 7.19 0.60
C ALA A 272 5.05 8.16 1.38
N TYR A 273 6.20 8.53 0.84
CA TYR A 273 7.07 9.56 1.46
C TYR A 273 6.37 10.92 1.54
N GLY A 274 5.70 11.35 0.48
CA GLY A 274 4.96 12.61 0.45
C GLY A 274 3.80 12.66 1.44
N MET A 275 3.18 11.53 1.75
CA MET A 275 2.08 11.41 2.72
C MET A 275 2.54 11.41 4.18
N ALA A 276 3.75 10.95 4.47
CA ALA A 276 4.23 10.68 5.82
C ALA A 276 4.02 11.84 6.82
N PRO A 277 4.23 13.13 6.47
CA PRO A 277 4.00 14.24 7.38
C PRO A 277 2.53 14.51 7.72
N PHE A 278 1.61 14.08 6.85
CA PHE A 278 0.18 14.39 6.96
C PHE A 278 -0.65 13.18 7.37
N TRP A 279 -0.26 11.99 6.87
CA TRP A 279 -0.96 10.72 7.07
C TRP A 279 0.05 9.61 7.41
N PRO A 280 0.60 9.65 8.63
CA PRO A 280 1.72 8.78 9.00
C PRO A 280 1.38 7.30 9.00
N ASP A 281 0.16 6.90 9.44
CA ASP A 281 -0.25 5.50 9.46
C ASP A 281 -0.53 4.99 8.04
N ALA A 282 -1.18 5.80 7.18
CA ALA A 282 -1.38 5.48 5.78
C ALA A 282 -0.05 5.31 5.04
N SER A 283 0.90 6.21 5.27
CA SER A 283 2.25 6.13 4.72
C SER A 283 2.97 4.87 5.17
N ARG A 284 2.95 4.57 6.47
CA ARG A 284 3.57 3.38 7.06
C ARG A 284 3.01 2.09 6.44
N ASN A 285 1.70 2.00 6.30
CA ASN A 285 1.04 0.82 5.75
C ASN A 285 1.36 0.64 4.26
N LEU A 286 1.37 1.73 3.48
CA LEU A 286 1.77 1.67 2.07
C LEU A 286 3.24 1.28 1.91
N PHE A 287 4.16 1.80 2.72
CA PHE A 287 5.55 1.35 2.73
C PHE A 287 5.69 -0.14 3.06
N HIS A 288 4.92 -0.63 4.03
CA HIS A 288 4.96 -2.05 4.40
C HIS A 288 4.47 -2.94 3.26
N PHE A 289 3.42 -2.54 2.55
CA PHE A 289 2.93 -3.18 1.33
C PHE A 289 4.02 -3.24 0.25
N LEU A 290 4.64 -2.09 -0.07
CA LEU A 290 5.68 -1.96 -1.08
C LEU A 290 6.98 -2.70 -0.70
N ASN A 291 7.24 -2.91 0.59
CA ASN A 291 8.38 -3.70 1.06
C ASN A 291 8.24 -5.22 0.79
N ASN A 292 7.11 -5.64 0.26
CA ASN A 292 6.89 -7.02 -0.21
C ASN A 292 7.12 -8.12 0.86
N SER A 293 6.91 -7.77 2.14
CA SER A 293 7.18 -8.73 3.23
C SER A 293 6.03 -9.70 3.48
N GLY A 294 4.78 -9.29 3.25
CA GLY A 294 3.56 -10.01 3.57
C GLY A 294 3.36 -10.34 5.05
N LYS A 295 4.23 -9.83 5.92
CA LYS A 295 4.15 -10.08 7.35
C LYS A 295 3.06 -9.21 7.97
N PRO A 296 2.35 -9.71 9.00
CA PRO A 296 1.42 -8.86 9.75
C PRO A 296 2.11 -7.61 10.30
N LEU A 297 1.37 -6.50 10.33
CA LEU A 297 1.82 -5.21 10.88
C LEU A 297 0.89 -4.79 12.02
N ASP A 298 1.49 -4.26 13.10
CA ASP A 298 0.73 -3.74 14.23
C ASP A 298 -0.13 -2.54 13.83
N MET A 299 -1.43 -2.57 14.19
CA MET A 299 -2.37 -1.48 14.01
C MET A 299 -2.40 -0.63 15.30
N ASN A 300 -2.18 0.67 15.18
CA ASN A 300 -2.18 1.57 16.32
C ASN A 300 -3.61 1.82 16.84
N THR A 301 -4.18 0.83 17.50
CA THR A 301 -5.55 0.89 18.06
C THR A 301 -5.74 2.04 19.04
N ASN A 302 -4.72 2.40 19.82
CA ASN A 302 -4.81 3.55 20.72
C ASN A 302 -4.94 4.87 19.93
N GLY A 303 -4.22 5.01 18.82
CA GLY A 303 -4.34 6.14 17.90
C GLY A 303 -5.74 6.19 17.29
N MET A 304 -6.26 5.07 16.77
CA MET A 304 -7.61 5.00 16.21
C MET A 304 -8.68 5.44 17.22
N LEU A 305 -8.61 4.96 18.46
CA LEU A 305 -9.55 5.35 19.52
C LEU A 305 -9.49 6.83 19.89
N ASN A 306 -8.36 7.47 19.70
CA ASN A 306 -8.22 8.91 19.94
C ASN A 306 -8.70 9.75 18.75
N ASP A 307 -8.51 9.25 17.55
CA ASP A 307 -8.67 10.00 16.30
C ASP A 307 -10.02 9.74 15.62
N LEU A 308 -10.73 8.64 15.98
CA LEU A 308 -12.01 8.23 15.40
C LEU A 308 -13.12 8.25 16.46
N PRO A 309 -13.87 9.36 16.61
CA PRO A 309 -15.06 9.45 17.46
C PRO A 309 -16.10 8.38 17.13
N SER A 310 -16.22 7.96 15.86
CA SER A 310 -17.13 6.86 15.45
C SER A 310 -16.79 5.56 16.16
N LEU A 311 -15.52 5.12 16.11
CA LEU A 311 -15.05 3.92 16.81
C LEU A 311 -15.25 4.05 18.32
N GLN A 312 -14.87 5.19 18.92
CA GLN A 312 -15.08 5.42 20.35
C GLN A 312 -16.59 5.36 20.72
N GLY A 313 -17.45 5.85 19.83
CA GLY A 313 -18.91 5.78 20.00
C GLY A 313 -19.42 4.34 20.04
N LYS A 314 -18.95 3.49 19.15
CA LYS A 314 -19.29 2.05 19.11
C LYS A 314 -18.83 1.32 20.38
N VAL A 315 -17.59 1.52 20.77
CA VAL A 315 -17.03 0.95 22.02
C VAL A 315 -17.86 1.39 23.23
N ASN A 316 -18.30 2.66 23.29
CA ASN A 316 -19.15 3.14 24.38
C ASN A 316 -20.55 2.48 24.37
N ILE A 317 -21.11 2.17 23.21
CA ILE A 317 -22.36 1.42 23.08
C ILE A 317 -22.16 0.01 23.64
N ASP A 318 -21.12 -0.71 23.22
CA ASP A 318 -20.77 -2.04 23.73
C ASP A 318 -20.69 -2.03 25.25
N LEU A 319 -19.86 -1.12 25.81
CA LEU A 319 -19.70 -1.01 27.27
C LEU A 319 -21.00 -0.75 28.00
N LYS A 320 -21.86 0.11 27.47
CA LYS A 320 -23.17 0.42 28.05
C LYS A 320 -24.09 -0.81 28.06
N ASP A 321 -24.13 -1.56 26.96
CA ASP A 321 -25.01 -2.70 26.80
C ASP A 321 -24.59 -3.86 27.72
N TYR A 322 -23.29 -4.18 27.75
CA TYR A 322 -22.74 -5.20 28.64
C TYR A 322 -22.84 -4.80 30.12
N THR A 323 -22.61 -3.54 30.45
CA THR A 323 -22.80 -3.04 31.82
C THR A 323 -24.26 -3.15 32.26
N SER A 324 -25.20 -2.77 31.36
CA SER A 324 -26.63 -2.90 31.65
C SER A 324 -27.05 -4.34 31.86
N ALA A 325 -26.51 -5.27 31.08
CA ALA A 325 -26.77 -6.70 31.24
C ALA A 325 -26.18 -7.25 32.57
N ALA A 326 -24.95 -6.87 32.91
CA ALA A 326 -24.31 -7.26 34.16
C ALA A 326 -25.05 -6.77 35.39
N LEU A 327 -25.49 -5.50 35.41
CA LEU A 327 -26.28 -4.92 36.48
C LEU A 327 -27.62 -5.62 36.63
N LYS A 328 -28.29 -5.94 35.51
CA LYS A 328 -29.58 -6.67 35.53
C LYS A 328 -29.42 -8.07 36.11
N ASP A 329 -28.36 -8.80 35.68
CA ASP A 329 -28.10 -10.16 36.16
C ASP A 329 -27.76 -10.14 37.67
N ALA A 330 -26.84 -9.27 38.09
CA ALA A 330 -26.45 -9.12 39.49
C ALA A 330 -27.64 -8.81 40.40
N LYS A 331 -28.51 -7.92 39.97
CA LYS A 331 -29.75 -7.57 40.69
C LYS A 331 -30.72 -8.75 40.79
N THR A 332 -30.90 -9.52 39.72
CA THR A 332 -31.81 -10.67 39.66
C THR A 332 -31.29 -11.83 40.52
N SER A 333 -29.98 -12.04 40.51
CA SER A 333 -29.31 -13.10 41.26
C SER A 333 -29.14 -12.76 42.75
N GLY A 334 -29.27 -11.49 43.14
CA GLY A 334 -29.27 -11.05 44.53
C GLY A 334 -27.90 -11.23 45.23
N TYR A 335 -26.79 -11.00 44.51
CA TYR A 335 -25.46 -11.10 45.07
C TYR A 335 -25.23 -10.10 46.20
N THR A 336 -24.67 -10.61 47.32
CA THR A 336 -24.33 -9.82 48.51
C THR A 336 -22.84 -9.43 48.58
N GLU A 337 -22.06 -9.95 47.66
CA GLU A 337 -20.63 -9.72 47.49
C GLU A 337 -20.37 -9.21 46.08
N PRO A 338 -19.26 -8.50 45.81
CA PRO A 338 -18.93 -8.10 44.45
C PRO A 338 -18.80 -9.29 43.50
N VAL A 339 -19.27 -9.10 42.25
CA VAL A 339 -19.13 -10.12 41.20
C VAL A 339 -18.58 -9.46 39.93
N THR A 340 -17.72 -10.19 39.25
CA THR A 340 -17.08 -9.70 38.00
C THR A 340 -17.53 -10.55 36.81
N TYR A 341 -18.02 -9.89 35.78
CA TYR A 341 -18.48 -10.47 34.53
C TYR A 341 -17.44 -10.24 33.43
N PRO A 342 -16.78 -11.28 32.92
CA PRO A 342 -16.02 -11.13 31.69
C PRO A 342 -16.97 -10.97 30.50
N PHE A 343 -16.57 -10.18 29.49
CA PHE A 343 -17.33 -10.03 28.27
C PHE A 343 -16.40 -9.87 27.06
N VAL A 344 -16.86 -10.31 25.90
CA VAL A 344 -16.21 -10.13 24.61
C VAL A 344 -17.31 -9.89 23.58
N THR A 345 -17.14 -8.86 22.74
CA THR A 345 -17.95 -8.71 21.53
C THR A 345 -17.42 -9.63 20.43
N GLY A 346 -18.24 -9.94 19.44
CA GLY A 346 -17.72 -10.44 18.17
C GLY A 346 -16.94 -9.36 17.44
N TRP A 347 -16.24 -9.77 16.38
CA TRP A 347 -15.65 -8.81 15.42
C TRP A 347 -16.79 -8.08 14.69
N GLN A 348 -16.72 -6.75 14.68
CA GLN A 348 -17.72 -5.84 14.11
C GLN A 348 -17.06 -5.03 13.01
N ASP A 349 -17.77 -4.91 11.87
CA ASP A 349 -17.30 -4.12 10.73
C ASP A 349 -17.43 -2.62 11.01
N GLU A 350 -16.39 -1.87 10.68
CA GLU A 350 -16.33 -0.42 10.80
C GLU A 350 -15.66 0.20 9.58
N TYR A 351 -15.82 1.51 9.42
CA TYR A 351 -15.23 2.26 8.34
C TYR A 351 -14.71 3.62 8.84
N ALA A 352 -13.46 3.93 8.51
CA ALA A 352 -12.88 5.25 8.81
C ALA A 352 -13.28 6.23 7.71
N GLU A 353 -14.20 7.15 8.01
CA GLU A 353 -14.63 8.17 7.06
C GLU A 353 -13.52 9.20 6.82
N LYS A 354 -13.30 9.56 5.55
CA LYS A 354 -12.29 10.58 5.18
C LYS A 354 -12.54 11.94 5.84
N SER A 355 -13.81 12.30 6.03
CA SER A 355 -14.22 13.53 6.69
C SER A 355 -13.94 13.53 8.18
N GLU A 356 -13.86 12.36 8.80
CA GLU A 356 -13.52 12.20 10.20
C GLU A 356 -12.00 12.22 10.40
N ASN A 357 -11.27 11.37 9.69
CA ASN A 357 -9.80 11.35 9.72
C ASN A 357 -9.21 10.77 8.43
N ALA A 358 -8.57 11.62 7.62
CA ALA A 358 -8.00 11.20 6.34
C ALA A 358 -6.84 10.21 6.49
N ASN A 359 -6.06 10.27 7.59
CA ASN A 359 -4.97 9.32 7.84
C ASN A 359 -5.52 7.89 7.98
N TRP A 360 -6.53 7.69 8.81
CA TRP A 360 -7.14 6.37 9.01
C TRP A 360 -7.95 5.92 7.80
N PHE A 361 -8.61 6.84 7.09
CA PHE A 361 -9.28 6.54 5.82
C PHE A 361 -8.33 5.90 4.80
N TYR A 362 -7.12 6.45 4.64
CA TYR A 362 -6.12 5.91 3.72
C TYR A 362 -5.29 4.77 4.32
N ALA A 363 -5.23 4.65 5.65
CA ALA A 363 -4.48 3.60 6.32
C ALA A 363 -5.20 2.25 6.31
N THR A 364 -6.52 2.28 6.48
CA THR A 364 -7.35 1.08 6.59
C THR A 364 -8.59 1.15 5.70
N GLY A 365 -9.30 2.28 5.65
CA GLY A 365 -10.63 2.35 5.08
C GLY A 365 -11.62 1.54 5.90
N GLY A 366 -11.99 0.33 5.44
CA GLY A 366 -12.74 -0.64 6.22
C GLY A 366 -11.84 -1.40 7.19
N TYR A 367 -12.34 -1.68 8.39
CA TYR A 367 -11.64 -2.49 9.41
C TYR A 367 -12.64 -3.16 10.32
N GLN A 368 -12.17 -4.09 11.17
CA GLN A 368 -13.00 -4.68 12.21
C GLN A 368 -12.48 -4.31 13.58
N HIS A 369 -13.39 -4.21 14.55
CA HIS A 369 -13.03 -4.10 15.96
C HIS A 369 -13.76 -5.13 16.82
N ALA A 370 -13.18 -5.43 17.98
CA ALA A 370 -13.83 -6.18 19.04
C ALA A 370 -13.48 -5.56 20.39
N THR A 371 -14.44 -5.49 21.30
CA THR A 371 -14.25 -5.00 22.66
C THR A 371 -14.24 -6.18 23.63
N ALA A 372 -13.21 -6.32 24.44
CA ALA A 372 -13.11 -7.35 25.45
C ALA A 372 -12.81 -6.73 26.82
N GLY A 373 -13.42 -7.26 27.88
CA GLY A 373 -13.23 -6.66 29.20
C GLY A 373 -13.88 -7.42 30.35
N THR A 374 -13.89 -6.76 31.49
CA THR A 374 -14.55 -7.22 32.72
C THR A 374 -15.39 -6.10 33.31
N ILE A 375 -16.55 -6.44 33.85
CA ILE A 375 -17.44 -5.52 34.56
C ILE A 375 -17.64 -6.06 35.96
N THR A 376 -17.18 -5.34 36.97
CA THR A 376 -17.41 -5.66 38.39
C THR A 376 -18.62 -4.89 38.88
N VAL A 377 -19.61 -5.61 39.40
CA VAL A 377 -20.81 -5.03 40.01
C VAL A 377 -20.74 -5.24 41.52
N TYR A 378 -21.02 -4.18 42.27
CA TYR A 378 -21.02 -4.17 43.72
C TYR A 378 -22.43 -4.31 44.27
N PRO A 379 -22.61 -4.79 45.54
CA PRO A 379 -23.94 -4.97 46.15
C PRO A 379 -24.80 -3.72 46.25
N ASP A 380 -24.14 -2.55 46.28
CA ASP A 380 -24.85 -1.23 46.29
C ASP A 380 -25.33 -0.79 44.91
N GLY A 381 -25.06 -1.59 43.86
CA GLY A 381 -25.43 -1.28 42.49
C GLY A 381 -24.41 -0.40 41.74
N SER A 382 -23.31 0.00 42.39
CA SER A 382 -22.19 0.63 41.69
C SER A 382 -21.43 -0.39 40.86
N TYR A 383 -20.65 0.06 39.87
CA TYR A 383 -19.88 -0.81 39.02
C TYR A 383 -18.56 -0.14 38.60
N LYS A 384 -17.64 -0.97 38.14
CA LYS A 384 -16.43 -0.56 37.42
C LYS A 384 -16.19 -1.50 36.26
N TYR A 385 -15.52 -1.03 35.22
CA TYR A 385 -15.09 -1.89 34.13
C TYR A 385 -13.62 -1.66 33.76
N ALA A 386 -13.01 -2.70 33.22
CA ALA A 386 -11.72 -2.64 32.54
C ALA A 386 -11.86 -3.32 31.18
N TYR A 387 -11.34 -2.70 30.11
CA TYR A 387 -11.49 -3.22 28.76
C TYR A 387 -10.29 -2.91 27.87
N GLN A 388 -10.15 -3.69 26.83
CA GLN A 388 -9.26 -3.47 25.67
C GLN A 388 -10.10 -3.51 24.39
N VAL A 389 -9.69 -2.75 23.42
CA VAL A 389 -10.23 -2.79 22.05
C VAL A 389 -9.20 -3.47 21.17
N HIS A 390 -9.66 -4.43 20.40
CA HIS A 390 -8.88 -5.11 19.38
C HIS A 390 -9.33 -4.61 18.01
N THR A 391 -8.40 -4.37 17.10
CA THR A 391 -8.68 -3.95 15.73
C THR A 391 -7.97 -4.86 14.75
N ALA A 392 -8.57 -5.10 13.59
CA ALA A 392 -7.97 -5.90 12.56
C ALA A 392 -8.47 -5.46 11.16
N ASP A 393 -7.60 -5.65 10.16
CA ASP A 393 -7.90 -5.37 8.76
C ASP A 393 -6.98 -6.20 7.86
N ARG A 394 -7.39 -6.39 6.62
CA ARG A 394 -6.51 -6.88 5.55
C ARG A 394 -6.14 -5.71 4.66
N TYR A 395 -4.87 -5.28 4.69
CA TYR A 395 -4.38 -4.27 3.77
C TYR A 395 -4.26 -4.86 2.36
N ASN A 396 -5.33 -4.71 1.59
CA ASN A 396 -5.51 -5.23 0.24
C ASN A 396 -6.03 -4.15 -0.72
N TRP A 397 -6.10 -4.47 -2.02
CA TRP A 397 -6.50 -3.56 -3.08
C TRP A 397 -7.57 -4.21 -3.96
N ASP A 398 -8.79 -3.66 -3.96
CA ASP A 398 -9.98 -4.26 -4.60
C ASP A 398 -10.28 -3.76 -6.02
N GLY A 399 -9.34 -3.18 -6.70
CA GLY A 399 -9.36 -2.98 -8.14
C GLY A 399 -10.23 -1.86 -8.72
N ASP A 400 -11.33 -1.48 -8.11
CA ASP A 400 -12.29 -0.52 -8.71
C ASP A 400 -12.23 0.90 -8.16
N LYS A 401 -11.40 1.14 -7.15
CA LYS A 401 -11.29 2.45 -6.49
C LYS A 401 -10.15 3.27 -7.06
N LYS A 402 -10.27 4.59 -6.88
CA LYS A 402 -9.22 5.56 -7.20
C LYS A 402 -8.87 6.31 -5.94
N THR A 403 -7.62 6.20 -5.54
CA THR A 403 -7.10 6.94 -4.40
C THR A 403 -6.33 8.15 -4.88
N GLY A 404 -6.89 9.34 -4.68
CA GLY A 404 -6.22 10.61 -4.97
C GLY A 404 -5.31 10.98 -3.80
N ILE A 405 -4.00 10.98 -4.03
CA ILE A 405 -3.00 11.37 -3.04
C ILE A 405 -2.34 12.65 -3.55
N GLY A 406 -2.83 13.80 -3.09
CA GLY A 406 -2.38 15.08 -3.61
C GLY A 406 -2.62 15.21 -5.12
N PRO A 407 -1.60 15.55 -5.92
CA PRO A 407 -1.71 15.61 -7.38
C PRO A 407 -1.62 14.23 -8.06
N LEU A 408 -1.29 13.15 -7.31
CA LEU A 408 -1.19 11.80 -7.83
C LEU A 408 -2.53 11.07 -7.62
N THR A 409 -3.03 10.49 -8.70
CA THR A 409 -4.12 9.52 -8.63
C THR A 409 -3.50 8.15 -8.82
N ILE A 410 -3.48 7.35 -7.75
CA ILE A 410 -3.06 5.95 -7.81
C ILE A 410 -4.35 5.13 -7.90
N HIS A 411 -4.43 4.28 -8.92
CA HIS A 411 -5.55 3.35 -9.05
C HIS A 411 -5.26 2.11 -8.20
N ASP A 412 -6.25 1.64 -7.49
CA ASP A 412 -6.14 0.42 -6.69
C ASP A 412 -5.71 -0.77 -7.56
N THR A 413 -6.18 -0.82 -8.82
CA THR A 413 -5.72 -1.78 -9.83
C THR A 413 -4.22 -1.75 -10.08
N GLU A 414 -3.58 -0.59 -9.97
CA GLU A 414 -2.13 -0.48 -10.18
C GLU A 414 -1.34 -1.09 -9.03
N LEU A 415 -1.81 -0.89 -7.79
CA LEU A 415 -1.21 -1.50 -6.61
C LEU A 415 -1.51 -3.01 -6.55
N GLN A 416 -2.72 -3.43 -6.93
CA GLN A 416 -3.08 -4.83 -7.10
C GLN A 416 -2.14 -5.55 -8.08
N GLU A 417 -1.79 -4.90 -9.20
CA GLU A 417 -0.84 -5.45 -10.16
C GLU A 417 0.58 -5.59 -9.60
N LEU A 418 1.02 -4.74 -8.67
CA LEU A 418 2.31 -4.90 -7.98
C LEU A 418 2.32 -6.16 -7.11
N HIS A 419 1.21 -6.48 -6.44
CA HIS A 419 1.05 -7.73 -5.70
C HIS A 419 1.13 -8.95 -6.63
N ARG A 420 0.42 -8.93 -7.76
CA ARG A 420 0.46 -9.98 -8.78
C ARG A 420 1.84 -10.13 -9.41
N ALA A 421 2.58 -9.04 -9.54
CA ALA A 421 3.95 -9.02 -10.06
C ALA A 421 5.00 -9.46 -9.03
N GLY A 422 4.63 -9.68 -7.77
CA GLY A 422 5.52 -10.14 -6.71
C GLY A 422 6.52 -9.11 -6.21
N ILE A 423 6.24 -7.81 -6.38
CA ILE A 423 7.10 -6.70 -5.91
C ILE A 423 6.45 -5.84 -4.82
N ALA A 424 5.21 -6.14 -4.46
CA ALA A 424 4.53 -5.64 -3.28
C ALA A 424 3.62 -6.75 -2.76
N GLN A 425 3.29 -6.76 -1.47
CA GLN A 425 2.51 -7.83 -0.89
C GLN A 425 1.50 -7.34 0.13
N GLU A 426 0.26 -7.79 0.00
CA GLU A 426 -0.81 -7.61 0.97
C GLU A 426 -0.48 -8.28 2.29
N PHE A 427 -1.01 -7.73 3.37
CA PHE A 427 -0.69 -8.19 4.73
C PHE A 427 -1.84 -7.92 5.69
N ASP A 428 -1.84 -8.61 6.84
CA ASP A 428 -2.80 -8.38 7.89
C ASP A 428 -2.34 -7.23 8.81
N LEU A 429 -3.27 -6.35 9.13
CA LEU A 429 -3.16 -5.35 10.19
C LEU A 429 -3.89 -5.89 11.41
N VAL A 430 -3.23 -5.97 12.55
CA VAL A 430 -3.84 -6.39 13.81
C VAL A 430 -3.29 -5.54 14.95
N GLY A 431 -4.14 -5.18 15.90
CA GLY A 431 -3.72 -4.35 17.02
C GLY A 431 -4.61 -4.49 18.24
N GLU A 432 -4.08 -4.08 19.37
CA GLU A 432 -4.84 -3.99 20.63
C GLU A 432 -4.55 -2.68 21.34
N SER A 433 -5.55 -2.13 22.02
CA SER A 433 -5.36 -0.94 22.84
C SER A 433 -4.69 -1.29 24.16
N SER A 434 -4.17 -0.26 24.85
CA SER A 434 -3.91 -0.39 26.29
C SER A 434 -5.22 -0.67 27.03
N VAL A 435 -5.11 -1.29 28.22
CA VAL A 435 -6.27 -1.48 29.12
C VAL A 435 -6.80 -0.12 29.53
N ARG A 436 -8.10 0.08 29.34
CA ARG A 436 -8.84 1.29 29.74
C ARG A 436 -9.81 0.92 30.85
N THR A 437 -10.06 1.85 31.77
CA THR A 437 -10.96 1.64 32.92
C THR A 437 -12.00 2.75 33.00
N GLY A 438 -13.13 2.46 33.59
CA GLY A 438 -14.16 3.42 33.87
C GLY A 438 -15.01 3.07 35.10
N PRO A 439 -15.90 4.01 35.46
CA PRO A 439 -16.77 3.87 36.64
C PRO A 439 -17.65 2.68 36.54
#